data_47e1a00c17727913265b7a55d009a089
#
_entry.id   47e1a00c17727913265b7a55d009a089
#
_cell.length_a   1.000
_cell.length_b   1.000
_cell.length_c   1.000
_cell.angle_alpha   90.00
_cell.angle_beta   90.00
_cell.angle_gamma   90.00
#
_symmetry.space_group_name_H-M   'P 1'
#
loop_
_entity.id
_entity.type
_entity.pdbx_description
1 polymer ?
#
loop_
_entity_poly.entity_id
_entity_poly.type
_entity_poly.pdbx_seq_one_letter_code
_entity_poly.pdbx_strand_id
1 'polypeptide(L)'
;MKIEGLLSALPATTSPTDRDLIQRAYKVAEKAHRHQRRASGEPHIQHCLAVAMIMVELGAPAAVVAAALLHDTVEDTSLTLEAIEVDFGSEVANLVDGVTKLTQLPRVSRMDGRGKEPRASKGELAKETLRKTFLAMGDDVRVVVIKLADRLHNMRTLAHLTQSKRERIARETLEIFAPLASRLGIWQVKWELEDLAFRYVYPQEFKQIAEQVASRREDREHDMQRISEEVRDLLGDAGIQAEVKGRPKHLYSIHRKMERKGVAFEQVFDIRGVRILVNSESDCYLALGAIHSRWRPVPGTFDDYIATPKDNFYQSLHTAVVYSDGKTLEVQIRTPEMDENAEFGIAAHWRYKEGKRRDDAFERRVNWLRRLMEWRSDVTDAGDFVDAMKSDVFEDRVYVFTPRGDIMDLPGGATPIDFAYHVHTDIGHRCRGAKVNGKLVSLDTKLRTGDSVEILTAKRGGPSRDWLNPSLEMVRSQRARSKIRQWFRKQDREQNIGHGRLLLERELHRLGLETLSYEQIAKDLGQTSVDDLLAGIGCGDINLGKIISDVAGQGQDALGLAQPAQLAPPPAQPTALGEVSVLGLSGLLTKLARCCNPVPGDPIIGYVTRGRGATIHRKDCPNMLRLKDKE
;
A
#
# COMPACT_ATOMS: atom_id res chain seq x y z
N MET A 1 -9.99 31.61 -11.35
CA MET A 1 -9.31 31.29 -12.64
C MET A 1 -10.26 31.61 -13.78
N LYS A 2 -9.76 32.02 -14.97
CA LYS A 2 -10.57 32.24 -16.17
C LYS A 2 -10.21 31.21 -17.22
N ILE A 3 -11.12 30.95 -18.17
CA ILE A 3 -10.91 29.97 -19.25
C ILE A 3 -9.69 30.32 -20.11
N GLU A 4 -9.38 31.60 -20.29
CA GLU A 4 -8.20 32.06 -21.04
C GLU A 4 -6.90 31.52 -20.42
N GLY A 5 -6.84 31.42 -19.08
CA GLY A 5 -5.70 30.82 -18.39
C GLY A 5 -5.53 29.31 -18.72
N LEU A 6 -6.63 28.57 -18.80
CA LEU A 6 -6.61 27.16 -19.20
C LEU A 6 -6.15 27.02 -20.67
N LEU A 7 -6.72 27.83 -21.56
CA LEU A 7 -6.39 27.80 -22.99
C LEU A 7 -4.94 28.22 -23.28
N SER A 8 -4.37 29.12 -22.47
CA SER A 8 -2.97 29.54 -22.61
C SER A 8 -1.98 28.49 -22.07
N ALA A 9 -2.43 27.64 -21.12
CA ALA A 9 -1.61 26.55 -20.59
C ALA A 9 -1.57 25.32 -21.50
N LEU A 10 -2.43 25.24 -22.51
CA LEU A 10 -2.41 24.14 -23.48
C LEU A 10 -1.14 24.21 -24.34
N PRO A 11 -0.54 23.06 -24.72
CA PRO A 11 0.58 22.99 -25.63
C PRO A 11 0.34 23.80 -26.91
N ALA A 12 1.38 24.41 -27.46
CA ALA A 12 1.28 25.16 -28.71
C ALA A 12 0.86 24.26 -29.91
N THR A 13 1.10 22.97 -29.80
CA THR A 13 0.72 21.93 -30.78
C THR A 13 -0.76 21.56 -30.75
N THR A 14 -1.52 22.02 -29.74
CA THR A 14 -2.97 21.70 -29.61
C THR A 14 -3.76 22.25 -30.81
N SER A 15 -4.51 21.38 -31.47
CA SER A 15 -5.27 21.73 -32.69
C SER A 15 -6.36 22.78 -32.40
N PRO A 16 -6.78 23.57 -33.40
CA PRO A 16 -7.90 24.50 -33.25
C PRO A 16 -9.21 23.79 -32.87
N THR A 17 -9.44 22.58 -33.36
CA THR A 17 -10.60 21.75 -33.04
C THR A 17 -10.60 21.31 -31.59
N ASP A 18 -9.45 20.94 -31.02
CA ASP A 18 -9.29 20.57 -29.61
C ASP A 18 -9.51 21.77 -28.69
N ARG A 19 -9.01 22.93 -29.08
CA ARG A 19 -9.25 24.19 -28.34
C ARG A 19 -10.74 24.56 -28.33
N ASP A 20 -11.43 24.39 -29.47
CA ASP A 20 -12.87 24.61 -29.56
C ASP A 20 -13.65 23.61 -28.67
N LEU A 21 -13.27 22.33 -28.70
CA LEU A 21 -13.87 21.29 -27.85
C LEU A 21 -13.82 21.68 -26.36
N ILE A 22 -12.66 22.08 -25.86
CA ILE A 22 -12.44 22.51 -24.46
C ILE A 22 -13.26 23.77 -24.17
N GLN A 23 -13.28 24.73 -25.08
CA GLN A 23 -14.04 25.97 -24.88
C GLN A 23 -15.57 25.74 -24.86
N ARG A 24 -16.08 24.84 -25.69
CA ARG A 24 -17.50 24.44 -25.66
C ARG A 24 -17.84 23.70 -24.37
N ALA A 25 -17.00 22.75 -23.93
CA ALA A 25 -17.16 22.04 -22.67
C ALA A 25 -17.21 23.00 -21.47
N TYR A 26 -16.33 24.00 -21.44
CA TYR A 26 -16.38 25.04 -20.41
C TYR A 26 -17.70 25.82 -20.40
N LYS A 27 -18.19 26.28 -21.57
CA LYS A 27 -19.46 27.03 -21.66
C LYS A 27 -20.65 26.21 -21.18
N VAL A 28 -20.68 24.92 -21.49
CA VAL A 28 -21.74 23.99 -21.03
C VAL A 28 -21.65 23.79 -19.51
N ALA A 29 -20.45 23.52 -18.97
CA ALA A 29 -20.24 23.38 -17.54
C ALA A 29 -20.58 24.66 -16.77
N GLU A 30 -20.17 25.83 -17.27
CA GLU A 30 -20.48 27.15 -16.68
C GLU A 30 -21.99 27.40 -16.62
N LYS A 31 -22.70 27.11 -17.72
CA LYS A 31 -24.17 27.22 -17.79
C LYS A 31 -24.85 26.27 -16.80
N ALA A 32 -24.38 25.01 -16.75
CA ALA A 32 -24.95 23.98 -15.89
C ALA A 32 -24.78 24.32 -14.39
N HIS A 33 -23.61 24.81 -13.99
CA HIS A 33 -23.30 25.16 -12.59
C HIS A 33 -23.54 26.63 -12.22
N ARG A 34 -24.26 27.40 -13.03
CA ARG A 34 -24.40 28.86 -12.90
C ARG A 34 -24.84 29.34 -11.51
N HIS A 35 -25.70 28.57 -10.83
CA HIS A 35 -26.26 28.91 -9.53
C HIS A 35 -25.64 28.14 -8.37
N GLN A 36 -24.65 27.31 -8.63
CA GLN A 36 -24.02 26.46 -7.62
C GLN A 36 -22.77 27.12 -7.06
N ARG A 37 -22.62 27.05 -5.73
CA ARG A 37 -21.45 27.52 -5.00
C ARG A 37 -20.90 26.42 -4.11
N ARG A 38 -19.60 26.39 -3.96
CA ARG A 38 -18.91 25.48 -3.05
C ARG A 38 -18.97 25.99 -1.59
N ALA A 39 -18.53 25.15 -0.65
CA ALA A 39 -18.39 25.52 0.77
C ALA A 39 -17.44 26.72 1.00
N SER A 40 -16.53 26.98 0.08
CA SER A 40 -15.66 28.17 0.07
C SER A 40 -16.39 29.48 -0.33
N GLY A 41 -17.62 29.37 -0.85
CA GLY A 41 -18.38 30.50 -1.43
C GLY A 41 -18.07 30.75 -2.91
N GLU A 42 -17.05 30.12 -3.49
CA GLU A 42 -16.68 30.24 -4.90
C GLU A 42 -17.70 29.57 -5.83
N PRO A 43 -17.91 30.09 -7.06
CA PRO A 43 -18.72 29.42 -8.08
C PRO A 43 -18.18 28.02 -8.37
N HIS A 44 -19.07 27.02 -8.55
CA HIS A 44 -18.67 25.61 -8.77
C HIS A 44 -17.77 25.43 -10.00
N ILE A 45 -17.99 26.21 -11.06
CA ILE A 45 -17.16 26.20 -12.28
C ILE A 45 -15.67 26.42 -12.02
N GLN A 46 -15.28 27.13 -10.92
CA GLN A 46 -13.88 27.31 -10.56
C GLN A 46 -13.21 25.96 -10.18
N HIS A 47 -13.98 25.03 -9.60
CA HIS A 47 -13.53 23.69 -9.34
C HIS A 47 -13.30 22.91 -10.65
N CYS A 48 -14.27 22.91 -11.55
CA CYS A 48 -14.15 22.23 -12.82
C CYS A 48 -12.94 22.74 -13.63
N LEU A 49 -12.73 24.09 -13.63
CA LEU A 49 -11.56 24.70 -14.24
C LEU A 49 -10.23 24.24 -13.58
N ALA A 50 -10.20 24.17 -12.25
CA ALA A 50 -8.99 23.74 -11.53
C ALA A 50 -8.67 22.26 -11.79
N VAL A 51 -9.69 21.40 -11.85
CA VAL A 51 -9.52 19.98 -12.22
C VAL A 51 -9.01 19.87 -13.65
N ALA A 52 -9.59 20.61 -14.58
CA ALA A 52 -9.14 20.65 -15.98
C ALA A 52 -7.70 21.17 -16.12
N MET A 53 -7.29 22.17 -15.30
CA MET A 53 -5.92 22.68 -15.28
C MET A 53 -4.93 21.59 -14.83
N ILE A 54 -5.26 20.84 -13.78
CA ILE A 54 -4.43 19.70 -13.34
C ILE A 54 -4.29 18.68 -14.48
N MET A 55 -5.36 18.43 -15.26
CA MET A 55 -5.28 17.54 -16.42
C MET A 55 -4.38 18.09 -17.52
N VAL A 56 -4.41 19.41 -17.77
CA VAL A 56 -3.48 20.07 -18.72
C VAL A 56 -2.03 19.98 -18.25
N GLU A 57 -1.78 20.21 -16.96
CA GLU A 57 -0.45 20.06 -16.35
C GLU A 57 0.10 18.61 -16.49
N LEU A 58 -0.78 17.62 -16.41
CA LEU A 58 -0.46 16.21 -16.65
C LEU A 58 -0.30 15.88 -18.15
N GLY A 59 -0.57 16.83 -19.07
CA GLY A 59 -0.47 16.64 -20.53
C GLY A 59 -1.62 15.83 -21.13
N ALA A 60 -2.78 15.83 -20.49
CA ALA A 60 -3.93 15.02 -20.94
C ALA A 60 -4.49 15.48 -22.30
N PRO A 61 -5.01 14.55 -23.15
CA PRO A 61 -5.68 14.86 -24.40
C PRO A 61 -6.91 15.76 -24.20
N ALA A 62 -7.29 16.51 -25.24
CA ALA A 62 -8.42 17.44 -25.20
C ALA A 62 -9.74 16.80 -24.74
N ALA A 63 -10.04 15.57 -25.15
CA ALA A 63 -11.23 14.83 -24.71
C ALA A 63 -11.25 14.60 -23.19
N VAL A 64 -10.08 14.33 -22.58
CA VAL A 64 -9.95 14.14 -21.13
C VAL A 64 -10.08 15.47 -20.38
N VAL A 65 -9.53 16.56 -20.94
CA VAL A 65 -9.69 17.91 -20.39
C VAL A 65 -11.14 18.37 -20.47
N ALA A 66 -11.84 18.09 -21.59
CA ALA A 66 -13.26 18.37 -21.74
C ALA A 66 -14.12 17.55 -20.74
N ALA A 67 -13.82 16.26 -20.58
CA ALA A 67 -14.47 15.42 -19.58
C ALA A 67 -14.23 15.92 -18.15
N ALA A 68 -13.03 16.42 -17.84
CA ALA A 68 -12.73 17.02 -16.54
C ALA A 68 -13.51 18.32 -16.28
N LEU A 69 -13.80 19.12 -17.31
CA LEU A 69 -14.70 20.28 -17.18
C LEU A 69 -16.15 19.87 -16.91
N LEU A 70 -16.58 18.72 -17.45
CA LEU A 70 -17.98 18.25 -17.39
C LEU A 70 -18.23 17.21 -16.29
N HIS A 71 -17.23 16.79 -15.51
CA HIS A 71 -17.28 15.60 -14.66
C HIS A 71 -18.39 15.60 -13.60
N ASP A 72 -18.74 16.76 -13.05
CA ASP A 72 -19.79 16.91 -12.03
C ASP A 72 -21.16 17.31 -12.64
N THR A 73 -21.23 17.59 -13.96
CA THR A 73 -22.46 18.14 -14.57
C THR A 73 -23.62 17.15 -14.57
N VAL A 74 -23.35 15.86 -14.78
CA VAL A 74 -24.40 14.80 -14.78
C VAL A 74 -24.85 14.47 -13.35
N GLU A 75 -23.96 14.59 -12.36
CA GLU A 75 -24.26 14.30 -10.96
C GLU A 75 -25.03 15.43 -10.28
N ASP A 76 -24.61 16.67 -10.52
CA ASP A 76 -25.05 17.84 -9.75
C ASP A 76 -26.01 18.75 -10.51
N THR A 77 -26.34 18.45 -11.77
CA THR A 77 -27.24 19.27 -12.60
C THR A 77 -28.25 18.43 -13.37
N SER A 78 -29.07 19.06 -14.20
CA SER A 78 -30.05 18.39 -15.08
C SER A 78 -29.46 17.95 -16.44
N LEU A 79 -28.16 18.10 -16.66
CA LEU A 79 -27.53 17.69 -17.91
C LEU A 79 -27.44 16.15 -17.96
N THR A 80 -27.86 15.56 -19.09
CA THR A 80 -27.87 14.11 -19.27
C THR A 80 -26.64 13.62 -20.06
N LEU A 81 -26.29 12.34 -19.93
CA LEU A 81 -25.19 11.73 -20.68
C LEU A 81 -25.45 11.76 -22.18
N GLU A 82 -26.70 11.56 -22.60
CA GLU A 82 -27.08 11.59 -24.01
C GLU A 82 -26.82 12.98 -24.62
N ALA A 83 -27.10 14.06 -23.87
CA ALA A 83 -26.80 15.42 -24.31
C ALA A 83 -25.29 15.65 -24.46
N ILE A 84 -24.49 15.12 -23.52
CA ILE A 84 -23.02 15.19 -23.62
C ILE A 84 -22.52 14.38 -24.84
N GLU A 85 -23.09 13.21 -25.10
CA GLU A 85 -22.69 12.38 -26.25
C GLU A 85 -22.97 13.07 -27.57
N VAL A 86 -24.12 13.73 -27.70
CA VAL A 86 -24.51 14.49 -28.92
C VAL A 86 -23.57 15.68 -29.15
N ASP A 87 -23.22 16.42 -28.06
CA ASP A 87 -22.46 17.67 -28.18
C ASP A 87 -20.93 17.44 -28.24
N PHE A 88 -20.41 16.38 -27.61
CA PHE A 88 -18.96 16.15 -27.39
C PHE A 88 -18.47 14.79 -27.87
N GLY A 89 -19.37 13.90 -28.29
CA GLY A 89 -19.02 12.56 -28.76
C GLY A 89 -18.97 11.50 -27.64
N SER A 90 -18.99 10.23 -28.08
CA SER A 90 -19.04 9.08 -27.17
C SER A 90 -17.82 8.96 -26.25
N GLU A 91 -16.63 9.40 -26.69
CA GLU A 91 -15.42 9.34 -25.87
C GLU A 91 -15.54 10.21 -24.61
N VAL A 92 -15.98 11.46 -24.75
CA VAL A 92 -16.17 12.38 -23.62
C VAL A 92 -17.31 11.89 -22.73
N ALA A 93 -18.43 11.44 -23.33
CA ALA A 93 -19.57 10.92 -22.57
C ALA A 93 -19.20 9.69 -21.73
N ASN A 94 -18.44 8.73 -22.29
CA ASN A 94 -17.96 7.56 -21.55
C ASN A 94 -17.03 7.92 -20.38
N LEU A 95 -16.16 8.91 -20.55
CA LEU A 95 -15.29 9.38 -19.48
C LEU A 95 -16.11 10.03 -18.34
N VAL A 96 -17.08 10.88 -18.67
CA VAL A 96 -17.96 11.51 -17.67
C VAL A 96 -18.82 10.47 -16.95
N ASP A 97 -19.42 9.52 -17.67
CA ASP A 97 -20.18 8.40 -17.10
C ASP A 97 -19.32 7.58 -16.11
N GLY A 98 -18.09 7.26 -16.51
CA GLY A 98 -17.13 6.56 -15.66
C GLY A 98 -16.84 7.31 -14.35
N VAL A 99 -16.63 8.62 -14.42
CA VAL A 99 -16.39 9.46 -13.21
C VAL A 99 -17.64 9.52 -12.35
N THR A 100 -18.83 9.69 -12.93
CA THR A 100 -20.12 9.73 -12.23
C THR A 100 -20.37 8.40 -11.50
N LYS A 101 -20.17 7.26 -12.16
CA LYS A 101 -20.29 5.92 -11.55
C LYS A 101 -19.35 5.74 -10.36
N LEU A 102 -18.11 6.27 -10.44
CA LEU A 102 -17.18 6.27 -9.33
C LEU A 102 -17.66 7.10 -8.12
N THR A 103 -18.38 8.18 -8.37
CA THR A 103 -18.88 9.07 -7.32
C THR A 103 -20.14 8.53 -6.64
N GLN A 104 -21.01 7.83 -7.38
CA GLN A 104 -22.27 7.23 -6.88
C GLN A 104 -22.05 5.98 -6.02
N LEU A 105 -20.82 5.47 -5.93
CA LEU A 105 -20.51 4.37 -5.03
C LEU A 105 -20.85 4.76 -3.58
N PRO A 106 -21.45 3.84 -2.76
CA PRO A 106 -21.92 4.19 -1.43
C PRO A 106 -20.79 4.80 -0.62
N ARG A 107 -20.86 6.11 -0.43
CA ARG A 107 -19.96 6.84 0.47
C ARG A 107 -20.22 6.36 1.89
N VAL A 108 -19.16 6.10 2.64
CA VAL A 108 -19.17 5.83 4.09
C VAL A 108 -19.98 6.86 4.90
N SER A 109 -20.54 7.89 4.29
CA SER A 109 -20.99 9.10 4.95
C SER A 109 -22.42 9.58 4.68
N ARG A 110 -23.30 8.81 4.05
CA ARG A 110 -24.73 9.15 4.10
C ARG A 110 -25.43 8.44 5.26
N MET A 111 -25.03 8.74 6.49
CA MET A 111 -25.85 8.54 7.68
C MET A 111 -26.18 9.90 8.29
N ASP A 112 -26.92 10.71 7.58
CA ASP A 112 -27.81 11.69 8.17
C ASP A 112 -29.19 11.04 8.27
N GLY A 113 -29.46 10.50 9.45
CA GLY A 113 -30.76 10.25 10.05
C GLY A 113 -31.78 9.42 9.29
N ARG A 114 -32.07 8.23 9.83
CA ARG A 114 -33.22 7.35 9.66
C ARG A 114 -32.99 6.09 8.83
N GLY A 115 -32.64 5.02 9.52
CA GLY A 115 -32.68 3.64 9.00
C GLY A 115 -31.71 2.75 9.77
N LYS A 116 -32.23 1.77 10.50
CA LYS A 116 -31.45 0.72 11.15
C LYS A 116 -30.96 -0.24 10.07
N GLU A 117 -29.71 -0.12 9.66
CA GLU A 117 -28.99 -1.16 8.90
C GLU A 117 -27.71 -1.58 9.64
N PRO A 118 -27.23 -2.82 9.46
CA PRO A 118 -26.20 -3.42 10.29
C PRO A 118 -24.87 -2.66 10.16
N ARG A 119 -24.22 -2.44 11.30
CA ARG A 119 -22.94 -1.75 11.48
C ARG A 119 -21.79 -2.55 10.81
N ALA A 120 -21.59 -2.40 9.52
CA ALA A 120 -20.30 -2.72 8.92
C ALA A 120 -19.21 -1.81 9.55
N SER A 121 -18.07 -2.37 9.90
CA SER A 121 -16.99 -1.58 10.52
C SER A 121 -16.53 -0.49 9.55
N LYS A 122 -16.13 0.69 10.08
CA LYS A 122 -15.66 1.82 9.26
C LYS A 122 -14.54 1.40 8.27
N GLY A 123 -13.75 0.39 8.61
CA GLY A 123 -12.71 -0.17 7.76
C GLY A 123 -13.25 -0.99 6.58
N GLU A 124 -14.34 -1.73 6.75
CA GLU A 124 -14.95 -2.55 5.67
C GLU A 124 -15.61 -1.68 4.60
N LEU A 125 -16.21 -0.55 4.99
CA LEU A 125 -16.79 0.39 4.04
C LEU A 125 -15.73 1.11 3.19
N ALA A 126 -14.60 1.50 3.78
CA ALA A 126 -13.47 2.08 3.04
C ALA A 126 -12.89 1.06 2.04
N LYS A 127 -12.80 -0.19 2.45
CA LYS A 127 -12.35 -1.33 1.64
C LYS A 127 -13.27 -1.59 0.45
N GLU A 128 -14.58 -1.54 0.67
CA GLU A 128 -15.58 -1.73 -0.39
C GLU A 128 -15.62 -0.55 -1.37
N THR A 129 -15.45 0.68 -0.89
CA THR A 129 -15.31 1.87 -1.76
C THR A 129 -14.09 1.75 -2.65
N LEU A 130 -12.96 1.31 -2.10
CA LEU A 130 -11.74 1.08 -2.85
C LEU A 130 -11.93 -0.02 -3.90
N ARG A 131 -12.55 -1.13 -3.53
CA ARG A 131 -12.88 -2.23 -4.46
C ARG A 131 -13.74 -1.73 -5.63
N LYS A 132 -14.76 -0.95 -5.37
CA LYS A 132 -15.67 -0.41 -6.40
C LYS A 132 -14.99 0.65 -7.26
N THR A 133 -14.10 1.47 -6.68
CA THR A 133 -13.26 2.41 -7.43
C THR A 133 -12.41 1.66 -8.45
N PHE A 134 -11.83 0.56 -8.06
CA PHE A 134 -11.06 -0.28 -8.99
C PHE A 134 -11.94 -1.01 -10.02
N LEU A 135 -13.19 -1.40 -9.70
CA LEU A 135 -14.10 -2.04 -10.69
C LEU A 135 -14.43 -1.09 -11.84
N ALA A 136 -14.66 0.17 -11.52
CA ALA A 136 -14.90 1.20 -12.52
C ALA A 136 -13.63 1.59 -13.33
N MET A 137 -12.43 1.28 -12.81
CA MET A 137 -11.17 1.44 -13.56
C MET A 137 -11.00 0.44 -14.72
N GLY A 138 -11.77 -0.68 -14.71
CA GLY A 138 -11.62 -1.76 -15.69
C GLY A 138 -11.84 -1.33 -17.12
N ASP A 139 -12.61 -0.27 -17.32
CA ASP A 139 -13.01 0.18 -18.63
C ASP A 139 -12.05 1.26 -19.19
N ASP A 140 -11.66 2.25 -18.37
CA ASP A 140 -10.74 3.31 -18.81
C ASP A 140 -9.94 3.94 -17.64
N VAL A 141 -8.61 3.83 -17.69
CA VAL A 141 -7.72 4.39 -16.66
C VAL A 141 -7.79 5.92 -16.59
N ARG A 142 -8.17 6.60 -17.67
CA ARG A 142 -8.29 8.07 -17.73
C ARG A 142 -9.33 8.58 -16.74
N VAL A 143 -10.40 7.84 -16.52
CA VAL A 143 -11.44 8.12 -15.52
C VAL A 143 -10.84 8.27 -14.13
N VAL A 144 -9.88 7.42 -13.79
CA VAL A 144 -9.23 7.45 -12.48
C VAL A 144 -8.32 8.66 -12.33
N VAL A 145 -7.61 9.03 -13.41
CA VAL A 145 -6.75 10.22 -13.37
C VAL A 145 -7.59 11.48 -13.18
N ILE A 146 -8.74 11.59 -13.85
CA ILE A 146 -9.71 12.69 -13.61
C ILE A 146 -10.14 12.68 -12.13
N LYS A 147 -10.45 11.51 -11.56
CA LYS A 147 -10.87 11.41 -10.15
C LYS A 147 -9.76 11.74 -9.16
N LEU A 148 -8.50 11.43 -9.50
CA LEU A 148 -7.34 11.89 -8.72
C LEU A 148 -7.16 13.40 -8.77
N ALA A 149 -7.37 14.04 -9.94
CA ALA A 149 -7.33 15.49 -10.10
C ALA A 149 -8.46 16.18 -9.31
N ASP A 150 -9.69 15.64 -9.37
CA ASP A 150 -10.82 16.07 -8.54
C ASP A 150 -10.47 15.99 -7.05
N ARG A 151 -9.95 14.84 -6.59
CA ARG A 151 -9.53 14.65 -5.20
C ARG A 151 -8.44 15.64 -4.80
N LEU A 152 -7.46 15.88 -5.65
CA LEU A 152 -6.37 16.81 -5.38
C LEU A 152 -6.90 18.23 -5.20
N HIS A 153 -7.78 18.71 -6.08
CA HIS A 153 -8.39 20.02 -5.91
C HIS A 153 -9.28 20.09 -4.66
N ASN A 154 -10.03 19.04 -4.35
CA ASN A 154 -10.81 18.95 -3.11
C ASN A 154 -9.92 19.03 -1.86
N MET A 155 -8.73 18.43 -1.88
CA MET A 155 -7.75 18.53 -0.79
C MET A 155 -7.16 19.93 -0.67
N ARG A 156 -6.87 20.63 -1.77
CA ARG A 156 -6.39 22.03 -1.78
C ARG A 156 -7.42 22.99 -1.15
N THR A 157 -8.72 22.70 -1.28
CA THR A 157 -9.83 23.53 -0.78
C THR A 157 -10.48 23.00 0.52
N LEU A 158 -9.87 21.99 1.17
CA LEU A 158 -10.44 21.27 2.30
C LEU A 158 -10.65 22.12 3.56
N ALA A 159 -9.93 23.23 3.69
CA ALA A 159 -9.97 24.14 4.86
C ALA A 159 -11.38 24.69 5.16
N HIS A 160 -12.24 24.81 4.15
CA HIS A 160 -13.59 25.37 4.27
C HIS A 160 -14.64 24.38 4.83
N LEU A 161 -14.26 23.12 5.07
CA LEU A 161 -15.16 22.12 5.64
C LEU A 161 -15.04 22.05 7.17
N THR A 162 -16.00 21.40 7.82
CA THR A 162 -15.94 21.12 9.27
C THR A 162 -14.80 20.19 9.62
N GLN A 163 -14.26 20.27 10.84
CA GLN A 163 -13.10 19.47 11.27
C GLN A 163 -13.31 17.97 11.04
N SER A 164 -14.45 17.42 11.43
CA SER A 164 -14.75 15.99 11.28
C SER A 164 -14.77 15.54 9.81
N LYS A 165 -15.29 16.39 8.91
CA LYS A 165 -15.27 16.14 7.46
C LYS A 165 -13.85 16.22 6.90
N ARG A 166 -13.04 17.20 7.34
CA ARG A 166 -11.64 17.35 6.93
C ARG A 166 -10.82 16.11 7.28
N GLU A 167 -10.86 15.69 8.54
CA GLU A 167 -10.11 14.51 9.01
C GLU A 167 -10.51 13.24 8.27
N ARG A 168 -11.80 13.03 8.04
CA ARG A 168 -12.29 11.87 7.30
C ARG A 168 -11.80 11.84 5.85
N ILE A 169 -11.96 12.96 5.11
CA ILE A 169 -11.55 13.06 3.70
C ILE A 169 -10.03 12.93 3.59
N ALA A 170 -9.28 13.53 4.51
CA ALA A 170 -7.83 13.42 4.54
C ALA A 170 -7.36 11.97 4.80
N ARG A 171 -7.99 11.26 5.74
CA ARG A 171 -7.70 9.86 6.03
C ARG A 171 -8.00 8.97 4.81
N GLU A 172 -9.17 9.14 4.20
CA GLU A 172 -9.52 8.44 2.96
C GLU A 172 -8.51 8.72 1.84
N THR A 173 -8.00 9.95 1.76
CA THR A 173 -6.98 10.33 0.78
C THR A 173 -5.67 9.60 1.01
N LEU A 174 -5.18 9.49 2.26
CA LEU A 174 -3.96 8.73 2.60
C LEU A 174 -4.13 7.22 2.39
N GLU A 175 -5.31 6.70 2.68
CA GLU A 175 -5.56 5.26 2.65
C GLU A 175 -5.89 4.74 1.25
N ILE A 176 -6.47 5.57 0.36
CA ILE A 176 -7.00 5.16 -0.94
C ILE A 176 -6.32 5.89 -2.10
N PHE A 177 -6.44 7.22 -2.15
CA PHE A 177 -6.07 7.98 -3.35
C PHE A 177 -4.57 8.17 -3.53
N ALA A 178 -3.81 8.38 -2.46
CA ALA A 178 -2.37 8.51 -2.53
C ALA A 178 -1.69 7.16 -2.93
N PRO A 179 -2.04 6.00 -2.37
CA PRO A 179 -1.61 4.71 -2.89
C PRO A 179 -1.99 4.46 -4.34
N LEU A 180 -3.18 4.89 -4.76
CA LEU A 180 -3.64 4.77 -6.14
C LEU A 180 -2.77 5.61 -7.10
N ALA A 181 -2.52 6.87 -6.78
CA ALA A 181 -1.61 7.73 -7.54
C ALA A 181 -0.19 7.14 -7.61
N SER A 182 0.28 6.53 -6.51
CA SER A 182 1.57 5.83 -6.46
C SER A 182 1.64 4.66 -7.46
N ARG A 183 0.58 3.85 -7.54
CA ARG A 183 0.51 2.72 -8.47
C ARG A 183 0.44 3.14 -9.94
N LEU A 184 -0.28 4.22 -10.22
CA LEU A 184 -0.30 4.80 -11.55
C LEU A 184 1.01 5.53 -11.90
N GLY A 185 1.95 5.63 -10.95
CA GLY A 185 3.23 6.29 -11.13
C GLY A 185 3.14 7.82 -11.16
N ILE A 186 1.97 8.42 -10.87
CA ILE A 186 1.77 9.88 -10.91
C ILE A 186 2.27 10.46 -9.57
N TRP A 187 3.62 10.56 -9.47
CA TRP A 187 4.27 10.94 -8.22
C TRP A 187 3.95 12.35 -7.77
N GLN A 188 3.81 13.29 -8.70
CA GLN A 188 3.46 14.67 -8.41
C GLN A 188 2.13 14.75 -7.66
N VAL A 189 1.09 14.09 -8.15
CA VAL A 189 -0.22 14.03 -7.50
C VAL A 189 -0.15 13.27 -6.16
N LYS A 190 0.60 12.16 -6.11
CA LYS A 190 0.77 11.38 -4.89
C LYS A 190 1.31 12.20 -3.75
N TRP A 191 2.44 12.87 -3.96
CA TRP A 191 3.10 13.62 -2.88
C TRP A 191 2.27 14.77 -2.37
N GLU A 192 1.61 15.49 -3.28
CA GLU A 192 0.74 16.60 -2.87
C GLU A 192 -0.48 16.11 -2.09
N LEU A 193 -1.09 14.99 -2.50
CA LEU A 193 -2.17 14.35 -1.75
C LEU A 193 -1.71 13.92 -0.36
N GLU A 194 -0.51 13.31 -0.24
CA GLU A 194 0.06 12.87 1.03
C GLU A 194 0.32 14.06 1.97
N ASP A 195 0.99 15.12 1.51
CA ASP A 195 1.33 16.27 2.34
C ASP A 195 0.09 17.06 2.76
N LEU A 196 -0.88 17.27 1.85
CA LEU A 196 -2.14 17.93 2.18
C LEU A 196 -2.96 17.11 3.19
N ALA A 197 -3.00 15.79 3.04
CA ALA A 197 -3.74 14.93 3.96
C ALA A 197 -3.04 14.81 5.32
N PHE A 198 -1.70 14.74 5.34
CA PHE A 198 -0.89 14.71 6.56
C PHE A 198 -1.21 15.90 7.48
N ARG A 199 -1.37 17.09 6.92
CA ARG A 199 -1.74 18.31 7.66
C ARG A 199 -3.02 18.16 8.50
N TYR A 200 -4.00 17.36 8.03
CA TYR A 200 -5.30 17.22 8.69
C TYR A 200 -5.41 15.94 9.53
N VAL A 201 -4.67 14.88 9.19
CA VAL A 201 -4.70 13.61 9.94
C VAL A 201 -3.77 13.65 11.14
N TYR A 202 -2.61 14.29 11.01
CA TYR A 202 -1.56 14.38 12.03
C TYR A 202 -1.09 15.84 12.21
N PRO A 203 -1.96 16.73 12.68
CA PRO A 203 -1.70 18.19 12.68
C PRO A 203 -0.54 18.61 13.57
N GLN A 204 -0.29 17.91 14.67
CA GLN A 204 0.82 18.22 15.59
C GLN A 204 2.17 17.81 14.98
N GLU A 205 2.26 16.61 14.46
CA GLU A 205 3.45 16.08 13.80
C GLU A 205 3.76 16.88 12.53
N PHE A 206 2.73 17.23 11.76
CA PHE A 206 2.88 18.12 10.59
C PHE A 206 3.52 19.45 10.99
N LYS A 207 3.00 20.10 12.04
CA LYS A 207 3.50 21.41 12.51
C LYS A 207 4.96 21.29 12.97
N GLN A 208 5.28 20.29 13.79
CA GLN A 208 6.63 20.04 14.29
C GLN A 208 7.63 19.84 13.14
N ILE A 209 7.31 18.94 12.20
CA ILE A 209 8.20 18.67 11.06
C ILE A 209 8.30 19.90 10.15
N ALA A 210 7.19 20.61 9.88
CA ALA A 210 7.20 21.82 9.06
C ALA A 210 8.06 22.94 9.68
N GLU A 211 7.97 23.15 10.99
CA GLU A 211 8.81 24.11 11.71
C GLU A 211 10.30 23.74 11.66
N GLN A 212 10.63 22.46 11.87
CA GLN A 212 12.00 21.97 11.79
C GLN A 212 12.57 22.04 10.37
N VAL A 213 11.74 21.82 9.36
CA VAL A 213 12.11 22.00 7.95
C VAL A 213 12.28 23.49 7.61
N ALA A 214 11.38 24.37 8.10
CA ALA A 214 11.43 25.81 7.84
C ALA A 214 12.60 26.51 8.54
N SER A 215 12.89 26.17 9.80
CA SER A 215 13.98 26.80 10.59
C SER A 215 15.38 26.59 9.98
N ARG A 216 15.54 25.59 9.10
CA ARG A 216 16.81 25.28 8.43
C ARG A 216 16.75 25.50 6.91
N ARG A 217 15.76 26.26 6.44
CA ARG A 217 15.51 26.40 4.99
C ARG A 217 16.66 27.09 4.28
N GLU A 218 17.09 28.25 4.78
CA GLU A 218 18.15 29.05 4.16
C GLU A 218 19.49 28.30 4.15
N ASP A 219 19.87 27.70 5.29
CA ASP A 219 21.10 26.90 5.39
C ASP A 219 21.06 25.71 4.44
N ARG A 220 19.89 25.08 4.30
CA ARG A 220 19.70 23.92 3.42
C ARG A 220 19.70 24.31 1.94
N GLU A 221 19.10 25.41 1.56
CA GLU A 221 19.12 25.91 0.18
C GLU A 221 20.56 26.22 -0.25
N HIS A 222 21.33 26.90 0.59
CA HIS A 222 22.76 27.16 0.35
C HIS A 222 23.61 25.88 0.28
N ASP A 223 23.39 24.95 1.23
CA ASP A 223 24.06 23.64 1.22
C ASP A 223 23.73 22.85 -0.06
N MET A 224 22.45 22.78 -0.45
CA MET A 224 22.04 22.04 -1.63
C MET A 224 22.53 22.67 -2.92
N GLN A 225 22.63 23.99 -2.98
CA GLN A 225 23.22 24.69 -4.12
C GLN A 225 24.70 24.34 -4.25
N ARG A 226 25.47 24.45 -3.17
CA ARG A 226 26.90 24.07 -3.11
C ARG A 226 27.12 22.60 -3.52
N ILE A 227 26.30 21.67 -2.96
CA ILE A 227 26.37 20.25 -3.29
C ILE A 227 26.06 20.02 -4.77
N SER A 228 25.05 20.70 -5.30
CA SER A 228 24.68 20.57 -6.72
C SER A 228 25.75 21.10 -7.66
N GLU A 229 26.45 22.15 -7.28
CA GLU A 229 27.59 22.70 -8.03
C GLU A 229 28.77 21.72 -7.98
N GLU A 230 29.17 21.21 -6.80
CA GLU A 230 30.28 20.24 -6.67
C GLU A 230 29.98 18.93 -7.44
N VAL A 231 28.75 18.44 -7.41
CA VAL A 231 28.35 17.27 -8.21
C VAL A 231 28.42 17.57 -9.70
N ARG A 232 27.99 18.74 -10.14
CA ARG A 232 28.04 19.14 -11.55
C ARG A 232 29.48 19.25 -12.05
N ASP A 233 30.35 19.84 -11.27
CA ASP A 233 31.79 19.98 -11.59
C ASP A 233 32.45 18.60 -11.67
N LEU A 234 32.20 17.71 -10.71
CA LEU A 234 32.69 16.34 -10.72
C LEU A 234 32.28 15.58 -12.00
N LEU A 235 31.03 15.71 -12.41
CA LEU A 235 30.52 15.05 -13.62
C LEU A 235 31.10 15.70 -14.88
N GLY A 236 31.28 17.02 -14.89
CA GLY A 236 31.93 17.75 -15.97
C GLY A 236 33.37 17.32 -16.16
N ASP A 237 34.15 17.17 -15.08
CA ASP A 237 35.53 16.66 -15.10
C ASP A 237 35.60 15.21 -15.63
N ALA A 238 34.55 14.42 -15.40
CA ALA A 238 34.43 13.07 -15.97
C ALA A 238 33.91 13.06 -17.43
N GLY A 239 33.68 14.21 -18.04
CA GLY A 239 33.18 14.34 -19.42
C GLY A 239 31.67 14.02 -19.56
N ILE A 240 30.92 14.01 -18.45
CA ILE A 240 29.49 13.67 -18.44
C ILE A 240 28.66 14.95 -18.40
N GLN A 241 27.84 15.18 -19.42
CA GLN A 241 26.87 16.27 -19.41
C GLN A 241 25.67 15.88 -18.52
N ALA A 242 25.46 16.65 -17.45
CA ALA A 242 24.41 16.37 -16.49
C ALA A 242 23.71 17.65 -16.02
N GLU A 243 22.39 17.57 -15.86
CA GLU A 243 21.62 18.55 -15.10
C GLU A 243 21.46 18.06 -13.66
N VAL A 244 21.95 18.84 -12.69
CA VAL A 244 21.89 18.48 -11.27
C VAL A 244 20.90 19.39 -10.57
N LYS A 245 19.87 18.78 -9.95
CA LYS A 245 18.80 19.47 -9.21
C LYS A 245 18.77 18.99 -7.74
N GLY A 246 18.65 19.93 -6.81
CA GLY A 246 18.32 19.60 -5.43
C GLY A 246 16.89 19.01 -5.36
N ARG A 247 16.72 17.93 -4.58
CA ARG A 247 15.43 17.28 -4.39
C ARG A 247 14.90 17.55 -2.97
N PRO A 248 13.90 18.43 -2.82
CA PRO A 248 13.25 18.61 -1.52
C PRO A 248 12.48 17.33 -1.14
N LYS A 249 12.58 16.94 0.11
CA LYS A 249 11.86 15.78 0.63
C LYS A 249 10.50 16.21 1.18
N HIS A 250 9.45 15.49 0.83
CA HIS A 250 8.08 15.76 1.26
C HIS A 250 7.88 15.47 2.75
N LEU A 251 7.06 16.28 3.43
CA LEU A 251 6.88 16.24 4.89
C LEU A 251 6.34 14.88 5.37
N TYR A 252 5.35 14.34 4.65
CA TYR A 252 4.79 13.02 4.98
C TYR A 252 5.81 11.88 4.81
N SER A 253 6.69 11.98 3.82
CA SER A 253 7.77 10.99 3.62
C SER A 253 8.77 11.01 4.77
N ILE A 254 9.06 12.19 5.34
CA ILE A 254 9.91 12.34 6.54
C ILE A 254 9.22 11.70 7.75
N HIS A 255 7.95 12.05 8.01
CA HIS A 255 7.15 11.49 9.10
C HIS A 255 7.12 9.95 9.07
N ARG A 256 6.78 9.37 7.93
CA ARG A 256 6.76 7.91 7.75
C ARG A 256 8.09 7.24 8.01
N LYS A 257 9.19 7.90 7.65
CA LYS A 257 10.53 7.35 7.89
C LYS A 257 10.89 7.40 9.37
N MET A 258 10.52 8.49 10.07
CA MET A 258 10.65 8.59 11.52
C MET A 258 9.88 7.49 12.23
N GLU A 259 8.61 7.29 11.85
CA GLU A 259 7.73 6.27 12.42
C GLU A 259 8.27 4.84 12.17
N ARG A 260 8.63 4.52 10.92
CA ARG A 260 9.13 3.18 10.54
C ARG A 260 10.45 2.81 11.23
N LYS A 261 11.35 3.78 11.40
CA LYS A 261 12.67 3.55 12.01
C LYS A 261 12.70 3.82 13.51
N GLY A 262 11.64 4.39 14.10
CA GLY A 262 11.61 4.80 15.51
C GLY A 262 12.66 5.86 15.85
N VAL A 263 12.99 6.76 14.91
CA VAL A 263 14.07 7.75 15.05
C VAL A 263 13.53 9.17 15.08
N ALA A 264 14.25 10.08 15.80
CA ALA A 264 13.93 11.50 15.80
C ALA A 264 14.28 12.15 14.46
N PHE A 265 13.76 13.36 14.22
CA PHE A 265 13.99 14.12 12.98
C PHE A 265 15.48 14.34 12.68
N GLU A 266 16.29 14.63 13.70
CA GLU A 266 17.73 14.83 13.57
C GLU A 266 18.48 13.59 13.07
N GLN A 267 17.91 12.42 13.29
CA GLN A 267 18.46 11.12 12.86
C GLN A 267 17.96 10.66 11.50
N VAL A 268 17.10 11.46 10.86
CA VAL A 268 16.71 11.21 9.46
C VAL A 268 17.79 11.79 8.55
N PHE A 269 18.85 11.00 8.32
CA PHE A 269 20.08 11.42 7.62
C PHE A 269 19.90 11.76 6.13
N ASP A 270 18.80 11.36 5.48
CA ASP A 270 18.57 11.51 4.05
C ASP A 270 17.61 12.66 3.67
N ILE A 271 17.68 13.76 4.44
CA ILE A 271 16.95 15.00 4.11
C ILE A 271 17.60 15.72 2.91
N ARG A 272 18.88 15.42 2.63
CA ARG A 272 19.64 15.94 1.50
C ARG A 272 19.55 14.96 0.33
N GLY A 273 19.05 15.41 -0.79
CA GLY A 273 18.98 14.60 -2.00
C GLY A 273 19.26 15.40 -3.25
N VAL A 274 19.98 14.81 -4.18
CA VAL A 274 20.21 15.36 -5.52
C VAL A 274 19.63 14.42 -6.57
N ARG A 275 19.12 15.02 -7.63
CA ARG A 275 18.70 14.34 -8.85
C ARG A 275 19.64 14.75 -9.96
N ILE A 276 20.20 13.76 -10.63
CA ILE A 276 21.12 13.91 -11.75
C ILE A 276 20.42 13.40 -13.00
N LEU A 277 20.26 14.28 -13.98
CA LEU A 277 19.70 13.93 -15.28
C LEU A 277 20.85 13.88 -16.30
N VAL A 278 21.03 12.74 -16.95
CA VAL A 278 22.07 12.49 -17.96
C VAL A 278 21.44 12.02 -19.27
N ASN A 279 22.18 12.15 -20.37
CA ASN A 279 21.62 11.98 -21.72
C ASN A 279 21.31 10.53 -22.10
N SER A 280 21.99 9.54 -21.52
CA SER A 280 21.84 8.12 -21.87
C SER A 280 21.86 7.20 -20.63
N GLU A 281 21.36 5.96 -20.78
CA GLU A 281 21.46 4.94 -19.74
C GLU A 281 22.92 4.63 -19.37
N SER A 282 23.81 4.59 -20.37
CA SER A 282 25.25 4.37 -20.14
C SER A 282 25.83 5.48 -19.26
N ASP A 283 25.44 6.73 -19.49
CA ASP A 283 25.89 7.86 -18.69
C ASP A 283 25.37 7.78 -17.24
N CYS A 284 24.22 7.12 -16.99
CA CYS A 284 23.74 6.89 -15.64
C CYS A 284 24.76 6.06 -14.83
N TYR A 285 25.30 4.99 -15.41
CA TYR A 285 26.28 4.13 -14.75
C TYR A 285 27.67 4.80 -14.65
N LEU A 286 28.04 5.60 -15.66
CA LEU A 286 29.27 6.40 -15.58
C LEU A 286 29.20 7.45 -14.46
N ALA A 287 28.08 8.15 -14.35
CA ALA A 287 27.84 9.11 -13.28
C ALA A 287 27.85 8.44 -11.90
N LEU A 288 27.26 7.26 -11.75
CA LEU A 288 27.35 6.47 -10.52
C LEU A 288 28.80 6.15 -10.16
N GLY A 289 29.61 5.73 -11.14
CA GLY A 289 31.04 5.46 -10.96
C GLY A 289 31.81 6.70 -10.49
N ALA A 290 31.56 7.85 -11.09
CA ALA A 290 32.17 9.13 -10.71
C ALA A 290 31.80 9.52 -9.26
N ILE A 291 30.52 9.41 -8.89
CA ILE A 291 30.02 9.68 -7.52
C ILE A 291 30.68 8.75 -6.50
N HIS A 292 30.73 7.43 -6.76
CA HIS A 292 31.31 6.44 -5.85
C HIS A 292 32.83 6.52 -5.76
N SER A 293 33.52 7.05 -6.78
CA SER A 293 34.96 7.30 -6.70
C SER A 293 35.30 8.53 -5.84
N ARG A 294 34.40 9.51 -5.76
CA ARG A 294 34.59 10.74 -4.98
C ARG A 294 34.14 10.58 -3.53
N TRP A 295 32.99 9.92 -3.29
CA TRP A 295 32.40 9.75 -1.97
C TRP A 295 32.10 8.28 -1.68
N ARG A 296 32.34 7.87 -0.44
CA ARG A 296 32.14 6.49 -0.01
C ARG A 296 30.63 6.15 0.02
N PRO A 297 30.16 5.11 -0.71
CA PRO A 297 28.80 4.66 -0.66
C PRO A 297 28.44 4.08 0.72
N VAL A 298 27.20 4.33 1.16
CA VAL A 298 26.63 3.72 2.36
C VAL A 298 26.18 2.30 2.02
N PRO A 299 26.67 1.25 2.72
CA PRO A 299 26.33 -0.13 2.41
C PRO A 299 24.82 -0.38 2.47
N GLY A 300 24.28 -1.15 1.49
CA GLY A 300 22.87 -1.53 1.44
C GLY A 300 21.91 -0.42 1.02
N THR A 301 22.41 0.68 0.41
CA THR A 301 21.57 1.80 -0.07
C THR A 301 21.59 1.97 -1.59
N PHE A 302 22.22 1.04 -2.29
CA PHE A 302 22.23 1.03 -3.75
C PHE A 302 21.08 0.20 -4.29
N ASP A 303 20.27 0.82 -5.17
CA ASP A 303 19.19 0.17 -5.91
C ASP A 303 19.31 0.53 -7.39
N ASP A 304 19.28 -0.50 -8.24
CA ASP A 304 19.27 -0.36 -9.70
C ASP A 304 17.87 -0.63 -10.26
N TYR A 305 17.10 0.45 -10.38
CA TYR A 305 15.77 0.41 -11.01
C TYR A 305 15.82 0.70 -12.52
N ILE A 306 17.01 0.85 -13.13
CA ILE A 306 17.17 0.89 -14.60
C ILE A 306 17.17 -0.54 -15.12
N ALA A 307 18.04 -1.40 -14.58
CA ALA A 307 18.11 -2.80 -14.94
C ALA A 307 16.85 -3.58 -14.50
N THR A 308 16.26 -3.23 -13.36
CA THR A 308 15.05 -3.86 -12.80
C THR A 308 13.99 -2.81 -12.48
N PRO A 309 13.22 -2.32 -13.48
CA PRO A 309 12.18 -1.33 -13.27
C PRO A 309 11.12 -1.79 -12.26
N LYS A 310 10.61 -0.87 -11.44
CA LYS A 310 9.49 -1.18 -10.53
C LYS A 310 8.22 -1.53 -11.31
N ASP A 311 7.25 -2.18 -10.66
CA ASP A 311 5.96 -2.55 -11.26
C ASP A 311 5.23 -1.37 -11.91
N ASN A 312 5.42 -0.15 -11.40
CA ASN A 312 4.89 1.10 -11.96
C ASN A 312 5.82 1.72 -13.02
N PHE A 313 6.76 0.96 -13.55
CA PHE A 313 7.75 1.35 -14.57
C PHE A 313 8.69 2.48 -14.15
N TYR A 314 8.85 2.71 -12.85
CA TYR A 314 9.83 3.64 -12.32
C TYR A 314 11.25 3.15 -12.58
N GLN A 315 12.09 3.99 -13.19
CA GLN A 315 13.50 3.73 -13.50
C GLN A 315 14.39 4.83 -12.91
N SER A 316 15.43 4.47 -12.22
CA SER A 316 16.48 5.36 -11.69
C SER A 316 17.55 4.52 -11.01
N LEU A 317 18.82 4.95 -11.01
CA LEU A 317 19.79 4.47 -10.03
C LEU A 317 19.61 5.26 -8.74
N HIS A 318 19.59 4.57 -7.62
CA HIS A 318 19.56 5.17 -6.28
C HIS A 318 20.79 4.77 -5.52
N THR A 319 21.44 5.72 -4.90
CA THR A 319 22.54 5.46 -3.96
C THR A 319 22.56 6.52 -2.88
N ALA A 320 23.15 6.20 -1.75
CA ALA A 320 23.47 7.18 -0.72
C ALA A 320 24.98 7.15 -0.45
N VAL A 321 25.59 8.31 -0.34
CA VAL A 321 27.03 8.46 -0.09
C VAL A 321 27.27 9.29 1.17
N VAL A 322 28.41 9.07 1.81
CA VAL A 322 28.90 9.92 2.89
C VAL A 322 29.61 11.11 2.25
N TYR A 323 28.94 12.28 2.30
CA TYR A 323 29.47 13.52 1.73
C TYR A 323 30.64 14.08 2.54
N SER A 324 31.35 15.08 2.02
CA SER A 324 32.57 15.65 2.59
C SER A 324 32.42 16.18 4.03
N ASP A 325 31.20 16.53 4.45
CA ASP A 325 30.87 16.97 5.82
C ASP A 325 30.46 15.82 6.77
N GLY A 326 30.63 14.57 6.34
CA GLY A 326 30.28 13.36 7.10
C GLY A 326 28.79 13.04 7.12
N LYS A 327 27.93 13.85 6.49
CA LYS A 327 26.48 13.60 6.39
C LYS A 327 26.14 12.79 5.13
N THR A 328 25.02 12.10 5.18
CA THR A 328 24.55 11.30 4.04
C THR A 328 23.91 12.18 2.97
N LEU A 329 24.27 11.94 1.71
CA LEU A 329 23.65 12.51 0.52
C LEU A 329 22.98 11.39 -0.30
N GLU A 330 21.67 11.47 -0.49
CA GLU A 330 20.92 10.61 -1.43
C GLU A 330 21.11 11.10 -2.86
N VAL A 331 21.49 10.20 -3.76
CA VAL A 331 21.71 10.51 -5.18
C VAL A 331 20.78 9.66 -6.02
N GLN A 332 20.02 10.31 -6.91
CA GLN A 332 19.18 9.66 -7.89
C GLN A 332 19.67 10.03 -9.28
N ILE A 333 19.96 9.03 -10.11
CA ILE A 333 20.51 9.23 -11.47
C ILE A 333 19.57 8.60 -12.45
N ARG A 334 19.18 9.35 -13.49
CA ARG A 334 18.25 8.89 -14.53
C ARG A 334 18.35 9.76 -15.79
N THR A 335 17.75 9.31 -16.88
CA THR A 335 17.61 10.13 -18.09
C THR A 335 16.40 11.07 -17.98
N PRO A 336 16.28 12.12 -18.84
CA PRO A 336 15.10 12.97 -18.88
C PRO A 336 13.80 12.19 -19.16
N GLU A 337 13.83 11.15 -19.99
CA GLU A 337 12.69 10.29 -20.26
C GLU A 337 12.28 9.49 -19.02
N MET A 338 13.24 8.91 -18.29
CA MET A 338 12.98 8.23 -17.02
C MET A 338 12.44 9.20 -15.96
N ASP A 339 12.91 10.45 -15.96
CA ASP A 339 12.44 11.51 -15.07
C ASP A 339 10.97 11.84 -15.34
N GLU A 340 10.62 12.03 -16.61
CA GLU A 340 9.24 12.29 -17.02
C GLU A 340 8.31 11.11 -16.70
N ASN A 341 8.75 9.89 -17.01
CA ASN A 341 8.02 8.67 -16.63
C ASN A 341 7.85 8.53 -15.12
N ALA A 342 8.86 8.95 -14.33
CA ALA A 342 8.78 8.92 -12.88
C ALA A 342 7.82 9.98 -12.32
N GLU A 343 7.76 11.20 -12.87
CA GLU A 343 6.89 12.27 -12.37
C GLU A 343 5.42 12.08 -12.77
N PHE A 344 5.17 11.68 -14.04
CA PHE A 344 3.83 11.62 -14.63
C PHE A 344 3.26 10.21 -14.76
N GLY A 345 4.08 9.17 -14.63
CA GLY A 345 3.65 7.77 -14.69
C GLY A 345 2.88 7.45 -15.96
N ILE A 346 1.65 6.94 -15.81
CA ILE A 346 0.80 6.59 -16.96
C ILE A 346 0.44 7.83 -17.81
N ALA A 347 0.43 9.01 -17.22
CA ALA A 347 0.14 10.26 -17.93
C ALA A 347 1.32 10.76 -18.79
N ALA A 348 2.56 10.32 -18.54
CA ALA A 348 3.73 10.69 -19.36
C ALA A 348 3.51 10.37 -20.83
N HIS A 349 2.81 9.27 -21.13
CA HIS A 349 2.49 8.87 -22.49
C HIS A 349 1.62 9.89 -23.26
N TRP A 350 0.77 10.64 -22.55
CA TRP A 350 -0.06 11.67 -23.17
C TRP A 350 0.76 12.85 -23.71
N ARG A 351 1.92 13.13 -23.10
CA ARG A 351 2.81 14.24 -23.48
C ARG A 351 3.62 13.96 -24.76
N TYR A 352 3.85 12.68 -25.07
CA TYR A 352 4.82 12.30 -26.13
C TYR A 352 4.18 12.00 -27.51
N LYS A 353 2.83 11.85 -27.63
CA LYS A 353 2.21 11.36 -28.87
C LYS A 353 0.95 12.05 -29.34
N GLU A 354 1.18 13.08 -30.12
CA GLU A 354 0.41 13.31 -31.34
C GLU A 354 1.23 12.74 -32.52
N GLY A 355 0.89 11.53 -33.00
CA GLY A 355 1.27 11.10 -34.35
C GLY A 355 2.25 9.95 -34.57
N LYS A 356 2.65 9.13 -33.58
CA LYS A 356 3.48 7.92 -33.82
C LYS A 356 2.88 6.64 -33.25
N ARG A 357 3.12 5.50 -33.98
CA ARG A 357 2.64 4.11 -33.74
C ARG A 357 2.35 3.77 -32.28
N ARG A 358 1.30 2.94 -32.05
CA ARG A 358 0.97 2.27 -30.78
C ARG A 358 2.26 1.85 -30.06
N ASP A 359 2.45 2.39 -28.85
CA ASP A 359 3.66 2.14 -28.07
C ASP A 359 3.46 0.86 -27.25
N ASP A 360 4.28 -0.14 -27.53
CA ASP A 360 4.28 -1.40 -26.79
C ASP A 360 4.48 -1.19 -25.28
N ALA A 361 5.12 -0.09 -24.87
CA ALA A 361 5.30 0.24 -23.46
C ALA A 361 4.00 0.70 -22.79
N PHE A 362 3.16 1.48 -23.48
CA PHE A 362 1.84 1.89 -22.98
C PHE A 362 0.89 0.71 -22.91
N GLU A 363 0.84 -0.11 -23.97
CA GLU A 363 0.03 -1.34 -23.99
C GLU A 363 0.48 -2.29 -22.86
N ARG A 364 1.77 -2.42 -22.59
CA ARG A 364 2.28 -3.20 -21.45
C ARG A 364 1.79 -2.62 -20.10
N ARG A 365 1.77 -1.28 -19.94
CA ARG A 365 1.28 -0.61 -18.72
C ARG A 365 -0.23 -0.82 -18.52
N VAL A 366 -1.01 -0.64 -19.59
CA VAL A 366 -2.45 -0.88 -19.57
C VAL A 366 -2.76 -2.36 -19.33
N ASN A 367 -2.04 -3.28 -19.98
CA ASN A 367 -2.21 -4.71 -19.79
C ASN A 367 -1.75 -5.19 -18.39
N TRP A 368 -0.73 -4.55 -17.81
CA TRP A 368 -0.36 -4.79 -16.42
C TRP A 368 -1.48 -4.35 -15.46
N LEU A 369 -2.05 -3.15 -15.66
CA LEU A 369 -3.22 -2.70 -14.90
C LEU A 369 -4.41 -3.64 -15.08
N ARG A 370 -4.71 -4.10 -16.31
CA ARG A 370 -5.78 -5.10 -16.57
C ARG A 370 -5.51 -6.40 -15.82
N ARG A 371 -4.31 -6.95 -15.86
CA ARG A 371 -3.95 -8.17 -15.12
C ARG A 371 -4.08 -7.97 -13.61
N LEU A 372 -3.75 -6.81 -13.10
CA LEU A 372 -3.97 -6.44 -11.70
C LEU A 372 -5.47 -6.39 -11.37
N MET A 373 -6.31 -6.05 -12.34
CA MET A 373 -7.77 -6.04 -12.25
C MET A 373 -8.39 -7.43 -12.42
N GLU A 374 -7.89 -8.27 -13.33
CA GLU A 374 -8.31 -9.67 -13.52
C GLU A 374 -8.02 -10.52 -12.28
N TRP A 375 -6.84 -10.34 -11.67
CA TRP A 375 -6.53 -10.97 -10.38
C TRP A 375 -7.55 -10.60 -9.29
N ARG A 376 -8.17 -9.46 -9.39
CA ARG A 376 -9.15 -8.93 -8.46
C ARG A 376 -10.55 -9.53 -8.60
N SER A 377 -10.98 -9.94 -9.78
CA SER A 377 -12.27 -10.64 -9.97
C SER A 377 -12.33 -11.91 -9.12
N ASP A 378 -11.16 -12.44 -8.74
CA ASP A 378 -10.98 -13.64 -7.95
C ASP A 378 -10.90 -13.38 -6.43
N VAL A 379 -10.72 -12.11 -5.97
CA VAL A 379 -10.64 -11.75 -4.54
C VAL A 379 -12.01 -11.31 -4.07
N THR A 380 -12.67 -12.17 -3.29
CA THR A 380 -14.02 -11.92 -2.76
C THR A 380 -14.01 -11.04 -1.50
N ASP A 381 -12.85 -10.91 -0.80
CA ASP A 381 -12.73 -10.10 0.43
C ASP A 381 -12.07 -8.74 0.13
N ALA A 382 -12.83 -7.66 0.41
CA ALA A 382 -12.36 -6.29 0.29
C ALA A 382 -11.19 -5.97 1.25
N GLY A 383 -11.06 -6.72 2.36
CA GLY A 383 -9.98 -6.60 3.32
C GLY A 383 -8.65 -7.05 2.77
N ASP A 384 -8.61 -8.26 2.25
CA ASP A 384 -7.41 -8.85 1.65
C ASP A 384 -6.88 -8.00 0.48
N PHE A 385 -7.79 -7.33 -0.25
CA PHE A 385 -7.43 -6.44 -1.36
C PHE A 385 -6.72 -5.16 -0.89
N VAL A 386 -7.23 -4.50 0.16
CA VAL A 386 -6.61 -3.26 0.69
C VAL A 386 -5.27 -3.55 1.36
N ASP A 387 -5.18 -4.68 2.07
CA ASP A 387 -3.94 -5.08 2.74
C ASP A 387 -2.88 -5.47 1.70
N ALA A 388 -3.27 -6.13 0.59
CA ALA A 388 -2.39 -6.36 -0.55
C ALA A 388 -1.92 -5.04 -1.20
N MET A 389 -2.81 -4.06 -1.34
CA MET A 389 -2.44 -2.76 -1.88
C MET A 389 -1.47 -1.98 -0.99
N LYS A 390 -1.66 -2.06 0.34
CA LYS A 390 -0.77 -1.38 1.29
C LYS A 390 0.60 -2.05 1.36
N SER A 391 0.65 -3.38 1.37
CA SER A 391 1.90 -4.13 1.44
C SER A 391 2.77 -3.90 0.21
N ASP A 392 2.21 -3.95 -1.00
CA ASP A 392 2.97 -3.79 -2.25
C ASP A 392 3.59 -2.40 -2.44
N VAL A 393 3.04 -1.35 -1.80
CA VAL A 393 3.52 0.03 -1.96
C VAL A 393 4.68 0.35 -1.01
N PHE A 394 4.81 -0.41 0.10
CA PHE A 394 5.63 -0.01 1.24
C PHE A 394 6.61 -1.07 1.74
N GLU A 395 6.60 -2.28 1.20
CA GLU A 395 7.53 -3.33 1.61
C GLU A 395 8.83 -3.29 0.79
N ASP A 396 9.93 -3.64 1.45
CA ASP A 396 11.20 -3.93 0.78
C ASP A 396 10.95 -5.07 -0.21
N ARG A 397 11.46 -4.96 -1.43
CA ARG A 397 11.27 -5.94 -2.51
C ARG A 397 12.50 -6.81 -2.65
N VAL A 398 12.31 -8.06 -3.03
CA VAL A 398 13.39 -8.99 -3.37
C VAL A 398 13.25 -9.43 -4.83
N TYR A 399 14.33 -9.36 -5.57
CA TYR A 399 14.41 -9.72 -6.99
C TYR A 399 15.08 -11.08 -7.11
N VAL A 400 14.33 -12.09 -7.57
CA VAL A 400 14.81 -13.45 -7.71
C VAL A 400 14.73 -13.92 -9.16
N PHE A 401 15.58 -14.87 -9.54
CA PHE A 401 15.66 -15.33 -10.91
C PHE A 401 14.93 -16.68 -11.08
N THR A 402 14.24 -16.84 -12.20
CA THR A 402 13.84 -18.18 -12.66
C THR A 402 15.05 -18.93 -13.19
N PRO A 403 15.01 -20.28 -13.35
CA PRO A 403 16.08 -21.03 -14.00
C PRO A 403 16.35 -20.61 -15.47
N ARG A 404 15.42 -19.87 -16.09
CA ARG A 404 15.56 -19.30 -17.44
C ARG A 404 16.20 -17.92 -17.47
N GLY A 405 16.45 -17.33 -16.27
CA GLY A 405 17.02 -15.99 -16.14
C GLY A 405 15.98 -14.86 -16.07
N ASP A 406 14.66 -15.17 -16.08
CA ASP A 406 13.64 -14.14 -15.92
C ASP A 406 13.66 -13.60 -14.48
N ILE A 407 13.53 -12.30 -14.32
CA ILE A 407 13.50 -11.64 -13.01
C ILE A 407 12.07 -11.60 -12.48
N MET A 408 11.91 -12.06 -11.23
CA MET A 408 10.64 -12.01 -10.50
C MET A 408 10.76 -11.07 -9.30
N ASP A 409 9.85 -10.11 -9.22
CA ASP A 409 9.74 -9.13 -8.14
C ASP A 409 8.76 -9.63 -7.07
N LEU A 410 9.25 -9.81 -5.84
CA LEU A 410 8.49 -10.35 -4.71
C LEU A 410 8.57 -9.41 -3.49
N PRO A 411 7.57 -9.43 -2.58
CA PRO A 411 7.66 -8.67 -1.34
C PRO A 411 8.82 -9.17 -0.46
N GLY A 412 9.42 -8.27 0.30
CA GLY A 412 10.48 -8.61 1.26
C GLY A 412 10.02 -9.68 2.25
N GLY A 413 10.87 -10.68 2.45
CA GLY A 413 10.55 -11.86 3.25
C GLY A 413 9.70 -12.91 2.54
N ALA A 414 9.50 -12.80 1.22
CA ALA A 414 8.85 -13.82 0.40
C ALA A 414 9.57 -15.17 0.48
N THR A 415 8.81 -16.24 0.28
CA THR A 415 9.27 -17.62 0.35
C THR A 415 9.19 -18.29 -1.03
N PRO A 416 9.75 -19.49 -1.20
CA PRO A 416 9.57 -20.28 -2.43
C PRO A 416 8.10 -20.54 -2.80
N ILE A 417 7.19 -20.58 -1.82
CA ILE A 417 5.75 -20.71 -2.10
C ILE A 417 5.23 -19.45 -2.77
N ASP A 418 5.59 -18.26 -2.24
CA ASP A 418 5.23 -16.98 -2.85
C ASP A 418 5.73 -16.89 -4.29
N PHE A 419 6.99 -17.27 -4.52
CA PHE A 419 7.57 -17.35 -5.86
C PHE A 419 6.78 -18.30 -6.78
N ALA A 420 6.43 -19.49 -6.31
CA ALA A 420 5.68 -20.48 -7.10
C ALA A 420 4.32 -19.92 -7.56
N TYR A 421 3.57 -19.25 -6.66
CA TYR A 421 2.30 -18.60 -7.00
C TYR A 421 2.47 -17.33 -7.84
N HIS A 422 3.63 -16.69 -7.75
CA HIS A 422 3.95 -15.55 -8.60
C HIS A 422 4.17 -15.97 -10.06
N VAL A 423 4.88 -17.09 -10.26
CA VAL A 423 5.11 -17.65 -11.60
C VAL A 423 3.80 -18.14 -12.21
N HIS A 424 3.08 -19.04 -11.55
CA HIS A 424 1.79 -19.55 -12.02
C HIS A 424 1.01 -20.21 -10.89
N THR A 425 -0.33 -20.02 -10.89
CA THR A 425 -1.22 -20.60 -9.86
C THR A 425 -1.09 -22.12 -9.74
N ASP A 426 -1.03 -22.84 -10.87
CA ASP A 426 -0.90 -24.30 -10.87
C ASP A 426 0.48 -24.80 -10.36
N ILE A 427 1.53 -24.02 -10.59
CA ILE A 427 2.86 -24.30 -10.03
C ILE A 427 2.79 -24.15 -8.51
N GLY A 428 2.15 -23.06 -8.02
CA GLY A 428 1.89 -22.86 -6.61
C GLY A 428 1.11 -24.00 -5.97
N HIS A 429 -0.01 -24.41 -6.55
CA HIS A 429 -0.83 -25.51 -6.02
C HIS A 429 -0.06 -26.86 -5.96
N ARG A 430 0.81 -27.11 -6.91
CA ARG A 430 1.60 -28.36 -7.02
C ARG A 430 2.99 -28.28 -6.38
N CYS A 431 3.35 -27.15 -5.76
CA CYS A 431 4.63 -26.98 -5.10
C CYS A 431 4.83 -28.01 -3.97
N ARG A 432 6.00 -28.68 -3.95
CA ARG A 432 6.39 -29.66 -2.93
C ARG A 432 7.78 -29.40 -2.36
N GLY A 433 8.58 -28.63 -3.03
CA GLY A 433 9.93 -28.26 -2.62
C GLY A 433 10.47 -27.17 -3.51
N ALA A 434 11.61 -26.64 -3.15
CA ALA A 434 12.32 -25.65 -3.95
C ALA A 434 13.83 -25.84 -3.84
N LYS A 435 14.53 -25.45 -4.91
CA LYS A 435 15.97 -25.25 -4.88
C LYS A 435 16.26 -23.78 -5.01
N VAL A 436 17.12 -23.26 -4.15
CA VAL A 436 17.66 -21.91 -4.22
C VAL A 436 19.15 -22.02 -4.51
N ASN A 437 19.60 -21.38 -5.58
CA ASN A 437 20.99 -21.45 -6.04
C ASN A 437 21.49 -22.90 -6.20
N GLY A 438 20.62 -23.77 -6.74
CA GLY A 438 20.88 -25.20 -6.97
C GLY A 438 20.80 -26.10 -5.73
N LYS A 439 20.61 -25.55 -4.52
CA LYS A 439 20.51 -26.32 -3.26
C LYS A 439 19.05 -26.46 -2.84
N LEU A 440 18.66 -27.68 -2.41
CA LEU A 440 17.32 -27.90 -1.84
C LEU A 440 17.16 -27.12 -0.53
N VAL A 441 16.06 -26.39 -0.41
CA VAL A 441 15.74 -25.56 0.76
C VAL A 441 14.35 -25.87 1.29
N SER A 442 14.09 -25.47 2.54
CA SER A 442 12.74 -25.51 3.13
C SER A 442 11.83 -24.47 2.49
N LEU A 443 10.52 -24.75 2.41
CA LEU A 443 9.52 -23.87 1.79
C LEU A 443 9.26 -22.59 2.58
N ASP A 444 9.71 -22.48 3.84
CA ASP A 444 9.66 -21.29 4.70
C ASP A 444 10.93 -20.41 4.60
N THR A 445 11.91 -20.81 3.77
CA THR A 445 13.15 -20.07 3.55
C THR A 445 12.85 -18.69 2.99
N LYS A 446 13.35 -17.62 3.63
CA LYS A 446 13.22 -16.24 3.13
C LYS A 446 14.16 -16.04 1.94
N LEU A 447 13.61 -15.68 0.79
CA LEU A 447 14.35 -15.39 -0.44
C LEU A 447 15.09 -14.07 -0.35
N ARG A 448 16.22 -13.95 -1.04
CA ARG A 448 17.07 -12.75 -1.11
C ARG A 448 17.23 -12.31 -2.56
N THR A 449 17.45 -11.03 -2.76
CA THR A 449 17.77 -10.48 -4.08
C THR A 449 19.01 -11.17 -4.65
N GLY A 450 18.90 -11.65 -5.90
CA GLY A 450 19.95 -12.41 -6.57
C GLY A 450 19.80 -13.93 -6.50
N ASP A 451 18.85 -14.46 -5.71
CA ASP A 451 18.62 -15.90 -5.63
C ASP A 451 18.01 -16.44 -6.93
N SER A 452 18.52 -17.58 -7.41
CA SER A 452 17.91 -18.35 -8.50
C SER A 452 17.03 -19.45 -7.91
N VAL A 453 15.73 -19.44 -8.23
CA VAL A 453 14.72 -20.28 -7.59
C VAL A 453 14.11 -21.26 -8.58
N GLU A 454 14.23 -22.56 -8.30
CA GLU A 454 13.60 -23.66 -9.04
C GLU A 454 12.53 -24.33 -8.16
N ILE A 455 11.29 -24.41 -8.65
CA ILE A 455 10.19 -25.05 -7.91
C ILE A 455 10.03 -26.52 -8.33
N LEU A 456 10.00 -27.39 -7.34
CA LEU A 456 9.75 -28.81 -7.50
C LEU A 456 8.24 -29.06 -7.34
N THR A 457 7.60 -29.55 -8.41
CA THR A 457 6.15 -29.78 -8.44
C THR A 457 5.81 -31.26 -8.47
N ALA A 458 4.69 -31.65 -7.85
CA ALA A 458 4.10 -32.99 -7.99
C ALA A 458 3.10 -33.03 -9.16
N LYS A 459 2.91 -34.23 -9.75
CA LYS A 459 1.92 -34.46 -10.82
C LYS A 459 0.48 -34.30 -10.30
N ARG A 460 0.19 -34.65 -9.05
CA ARG A 460 -1.12 -34.55 -8.37
C ARG A 460 -0.92 -33.99 -6.97
N GLY A 461 -1.94 -33.30 -6.45
CA GLY A 461 -1.97 -32.72 -5.11
C GLY A 461 -2.39 -31.24 -5.11
N GLY A 462 -2.60 -30.68 -3.92
CA GLY A 462 -2.98 -29.29 -3.69
C GLY A 462 -2.13 -28.63 -2.61
N PRO A 463 -2.37 -27.35 -2.30
CA PRO A 463 -1.66 -26.63 -1.24
C PRO A 463 -1.93 -27.23 0.13
N SER A 464 -1.02 -27.02 1.09
CA SER A 464 -1.25 -27.37 2.51
C SER A 464 -2.03 -26.25 3.20
N ARG A 465 -2.91 -26.63 4.15
CA ARG A 465 -3.60 -25.65 5.04
C ARG A 465 -2.61 -24.92 5.95
N ASP A 466 -1.50 -25.57 6.32
CA ASP A 466 -0.43 -24.97 7.12
C ASP A 466 0.17 -23.72 6.47
N TRP A 467 0.12 -23.63 5.14
CA TRP A 467 0.61 -22.45 4.43
C TRP A 467 -0.19 -21.17 4.75
N LEU A 468 -1.44 -21.32 5.21
CA LEU A 468 -2.27 -20.19 5.65
C LEU A 468 -2.10 -19.84 7.14
N ASN A 469 -1.35 -20.66 7.90
CA ASN A 469 -1.13 -20.42 9.33
C ASN A 469 -0.14 -19.25 9.52
N PRO A 470 -0.59 -18.13 10.15
CA PRO A 470 0.26 -16.96 10.34
C PRO A 470 1.50 -17.24 11.20
N SER A 471 1.41 -18.21 12.13
CA SER A 471 2.52 -18.55 13.04
C SER A 471 3.67 -19.28 12.36
N LEU A 472 3.44 -19.86 11.18
CA LEU A 472 4.46 -20.58 10.43
C LEU A 472 5.16 -19.71 9.38
N GLU A 473 4.62 -18.51 9.11
CA GLU A 473 5.15 -17.54 8.13
C GLU A 473 5.55 -18.14 6.77
N MET A 474 4.86 -19.20 6.35
CA MET A 474 5.20 -19.94 5.11
C MET A 474 4.81 -19.17 3.83
N VAL A 475 3.89 -18.25 3.92
CA VAL A 475 3.43 -17.42 2.79
C VAL A 475 3.34 -15.96 3.23
N ARG A 476 4.05 -15.09 2.51
CA ARG A 476 4.08 -13.66 2.77
C ARG A 476 3.11 -12.89 1.87
N SER A 477 3.07 -13.22 0.58
CA SER A 477 2.27 -12.50 -0.40
C SER A 477 0.77 -12.76 -0.24
N GLN A 478 -0.03 -11.71 -0.30
CA GLN A 478 -1.50 -11.83 -0.27
C GLN A 478 -2.04 -12.57 -1.50
N ARG A 479 -1.36 -12.43 -2.64
CA ARG A 479 -1.70 -13.16 -3.86
C ARG A 479 -1.67 -14.67 -3.63
N ALA A 480 -0.59 -15.20 -3.05
CA ALA A 480 -0.49 -16.62 -2.76
C ALA A 480 -1.55 -17.07 -1.74
N ARG A 481 -1.76 -16.30 -0.66
CA ARG A 481 -2.80 -16.59 0.34
C ARG A 481 -4.20 -16.65 -0.27
N SER A 482 -4.55 -15.68 -1.12
CA SER A 482 -5.84 -15.63 -1.79
C SER A 482 -6.05 -16.85 -2.71
N LYS A 483 -5.04 -17.23 -3.53
CA LYS A 483 -5.13 -18.40 -4.43
C LYS A 483 -5.21 -19.71 -3.65
N ILE A 484 -4.52 -19.83 -2.52
CA ILE A 484 -4.63 -20.99 -1.62
C ILE A 484 -6.03 -21.11 -1.04
N ARG A 485 -6.60 -19.99 -0.52
CA ARG A 485 -7.98 -19.98 0.00
C ARG A 485 -8.99 -20.35 -1.09
N GLN A 486 -8.85 -19.78 -2.30
CA GLN A 486 -9.72 -20.07 -3.43
C GLN A 486 -9.68 -21.56 -3.81
N TRP A 487 -8.49 -22.20 -3.75
CA TRP A 487 -8.35 -23.63 -4.01
C TRP A 487 -9.14 -24.45 -2.99
N PHE A 488 -9.04 -24.14 -1.68
CA PHE A 488 -9.78 -24.83 -0.64
C PHE A 488 -11.30 -24.60 -0.72
N ARG A 489 -11.76 -23.43 -1.18
CA ARG A 489 -13.18 -23.18 -1.45
C ARG A 489 -13.74 -24.08 -2.56
N LYS A 490 -12.94 -24.36 -3.59
CA LYS A 490 -13.33 -25.22 -4.71
C LYS A 490 -13.31 -26.69 -4.38
N GLN A 491 -12.64 -27.11 -3.28
CA GLN A 491 -12.73 -28.47 -2.78
C GLN A 491 -14.11 -28.78 -2.22
N ASP A 492 -14.44 -30.08 -2.20
CA ASP A 492 -15.74 -30.60 -1.85
C ASP A 492 -16.34 -29.89 -0.63
N ARG A 493 -17.46 -29.19 -0.83
CA ARG A 493 -18.14 -28.37 0.18
C ARG A 493 -18.45 -29.18 1.45
N GLU A 494 -18.81 -30.47 1.29
CA GLU A 494 -19.08 -31.37 2.42
C GLU A 494 -17.84 -31.58 3.31
N GLN A 495 -16.67 -31.75 2.71
CA GLN A 495 -15.43 -31.88 3.50
C GLN A 495 -15.10 -30.60 4.27
N ASN A 496 -15.34 -29.44 3.67
CA ASN A 496 -15.14 -28.15 4.35
C ASN A 496 -16.13 -27.95 5.50
N ILE A 497 -17.40 -28.32 5.34
CA ILE A 497 -18.40 -28.30 6.39
C ILE A 497 -17.98 -29.23 7.54
N GLY A 498 -17.60 -30.47 7.26
CA GLY A 498 -17.15 -31.43 8.26
C GLY A 498 -15.94 -30.94 9.05
N HIS A 499 -14.93 -30.43 8.34
CA HIS A 499 -13.72 -29.89 8.98
C HIS A 499 -14.01 -28.62 9.81
N GLY A 500 -14.84 -27.72 9.29
CA GLY A 500 -15.24 -26.49 10.01
C GLY A 500 -16.02 -26.79 11.28
N ARG A 501 -16.88 -27.82 11.23
CA ARG A 501 -17.62 -28.28 12.42
C ARG A 501 -16.66 -28.74 13.53
N LEU A 502 -15.71 -29.60 13.20
CA LEU A 502 -14.70 -30.08 14.16
C LEU A 502 -13.86 -28.94 14.75
N LEU A 503 -13.50 -27.95 13.94
CA LEU A 503 -12.76 -26.80 14.41
C LEU A 503 -13.57 -25.92 15.35
N LEU A 504 -14.83 -25.65 15.02
CA LEU A 504 -15.74 -24.82 15.82
C LEU A 504 -16.09 -25.51 17.15
N GLU A 505 -16.44 -26.78 17.11
CA GLU A 505 -16.74 -27.59 18.31
C GLU A 505 -15.57 -27.60 19.31
N ARG A 506 -14.36 -27.88 18.78
CA ARG A 506 -13.15 -27.88 19.62
C ARG A 506 -12.91 -26.53 20.29
N GLU A 507 -13.18 -25.44 19.58
CA GLU A 507 -12.92 -24.10 20.09
C GLU A 507 -14.02 -23.65 21.07
N LEU A 508 -15.28 -23.95 20.81
CA LEU A 508 -16.40 -23.71 21.75
C LEU A 508 -16.21 -24.51 23.04
N HIS A 509 -15.78 -25.78 22.93
CA HIS A 509 -15.47 -26.61 24.13
C HIS A 509 -14.30 -26.01 24.93
N ARG A 510 -13.26 -25.55 24.27
CA ARG A 510 -12.10 -24.91 24.93
C ARG A 510 -12.48 -23.66 25.74
N LEU A 511 -13.56 -22.97 25.33
CA LEU A 511 -14.03 -21.73 25.94
C LEU A 511 -15.22 -21.94 26.90
N GLY A 512 -15.74 -23.17 27.03
CA GLY A 512 -16.94 -23.44 27.85
C GLY A 512 -18.22 -22.86 27.27
N LEU A 513 -18.28 -22.61 25.97
CA LEU A 513 -19.40 -21.99 25.24
C LEU A 513 -20.23 -23.01 24.46
N GLU A 514 -20.33 -24.25 24.93
CA GLU A 514 -21.00 -25.37 24.24
C GLU A 514 -22.52 -25.18 24.08
N THR A 515 -23.12 -24.25 24.83
CA THR A 515 -24.55 -23.95 24.78
C THR A 515 -24.97 -23.03 23.64
N LEU A 516 -24.00 -22.45 22.91
CA LEU A 516 -24.30 -21.54 21.81
C LEU A 516 -24.75 -22.31 20.56
N SER A 517 -25.87 -21.87 19.97
CA SER A 517 -26.37 -22.49 18.76
C SER A 517 -25.60 -21.99 17.53
N TYR A 518 -25.31 -22.89 16.59
CA TYR A 518 -24.61 -22.54 15.34
C TYR A 518 -25.41 -21.57 14.48
N GLU A 519 -26.74 -21.62 14.56
CA GLU A 519 -27.66 -20.69 13.88
C GLU A 519 -27.47 -19.27 14.40
N GLN A 520 -27.30 -19.12 15.72
CA GLN A 520 -27.05 -17.79 16.31
C GLN A 520 -25.70 -17.24 15.84
N ILE A 521 -24.63 -18.06 15.91
CA ILE A 521 -23.29 -17.67 15.44
C ILE A 521 -23.31 -17.31 13.94
N ALA A 522 -24.01 -18.09 13.12
CA ALA A 522 -24.12 -17.80 11.68
C ALA A 522 -24.81 -16.46 11.43
N LYS A 523 -25.90 -16.18 12.17
CA LYS A 523 -26.66 -14.93 12.05
C LYS A 523 -25.86 -13.72 12.51
N ASP A 524 -25.15 -13.83 13.62
CA ASP A 524 -24.32 -12.75 14.17
C ASP A 524 -23.14 -12.38 13.25
N LEU A 525 -22.64 -13.36 12.50
CA LEU A 525 -21.60 -13.18 11.48
C LEU A 525 -22.14 -12.86 10.07
N GLY A 526 -23.47 -12.66 9.92
CA GLY A 526 -24.08 -12.33 8.64
C GLY A 526 -24.01 -13.44 7.59
N GLN A 527 -23.88 -14.72 8.02
CA GLN A 527 -23.87 -15.86 7.12
C GLN A 527 -25.29 -16.30 6.74
N THR A 528 -25.46 -16.77 5.51
CA THR A 528 -26.77 -17.16 4.99
C THR A 528 -27.27 -18.49 5.54
N SER A 529 -26.35 -19.37 5.97
CA SER A 529 -26.68 -20.66 6.60
C SER A 529 -25.56 -21.15 7.52
N VAL A 530 -25.89 -22.11 8.40
CA VAL A 530 -24.90 -22.81 9.23
C VAL A 530 -23.86 -23.53 8.37
N ASP A 531 -24.26 -24.09 7.24
CA ASP A 531 -23.36 -24.77 6.33
C ASP A 531 -22.36 -23.80 5.67
N ASP A 532 -22.78 -22.55 5.38
CA ASP A 532 -21.87 -21.51 4.88
C ASP A 532 -20.88 -21.05 5.95
N LEU A 533 -21.34 -20.90 7.20
CA LEU A 533 -20.47 -20.64 8.35
C LEU A 533 -19.42 -21.75 8.50
N LEU A 534 -19.85 -23.01 8.55
CA LEU A 534 -18.96 -24.16 8.73
C LEU A 534 -18.01 -24.34 7.54
N ALA A 535 -18.50 -24.18 6.31
CA ALA A 535 -17.66 -24.20 5.12
C ALA A 535 -16.60 -23.08 5.14
N GLY A 536 -17.00 -21.85 5.55
CA GLY A 536 -16.09 -20.70 5.69
C GLY A 536 -15.00 -20.93 6.76
N ILE A 537 -15.35 -21.52 7.89
CA ILE A 537 -14.38 -21.93 8.92
C ILE A 537 -13.46 -23.04 8.39
N GLY A 538 -14.03 -24.03 7.73
CA GLY A 538 -13.29 -25.19 7.22
C GLY A 538 -12.30 -24.85 6.10
N CYS A 539 -12.59 -23.87 5.25
CA CYS A 539 -11.66 -23.38 4.21
C CYS A 539 -10.71 -22.28 4.72
N GLY A 540 -10.91 -21.76 5.94
CA GLY A 540 -10.08 -20.72 6.54
C GLY A 540 -10.47 -19.28 6.19
N ASP A 541 -11.65 -19.06 5.61
CA ASP A 541 -12.17 -17.72 5.28
C ASP A 541 -12.65 -16.98 6.52
N ILE A 542 -13.20 -17.72 7.48
CA ILE A 542 -13.71 -17.18 8.73
C ILE A 542 -12.70 -17.51 9.84
N ASN A 543 -12.14 -16.47 10.45
CA ASN A 543 -11.17 -16.64 11.53
C ASN A 543 -11.89 -16.94 12.84
N LEU A 544 -11.62 -18.12 13.45
CA LEU A 544 -12.16 -18.54 14.74
C LEU A 544 -11.88 -17.53 15.87
N GLY A 545 -10.72 -16.89 15.87
CA GLY A 545 -10.38 -15.87 16.88
C GLY A 545 -11.31 -14.65 16.83
N LYS A 546 -11.79 -14.27 15.64
CA LYS A 546 -12.75 -13.18 15.46
C LYS A 546 -14.14 -13.58 15.96
N ILE A 547 -14.58 -14.80 15.66
CA ILE A 547 -15.84 -15.36 16.16
C ILE A 547 -15.90 -15.27 17.71
N ILE A 548 -14.80 -15.63 18.34
CA ILE A 548 -14.69 -15.65 19.79
C ILE A 548 -14.79 -14.26 20.39
N SER A 549 -14.09 -13.29 19.82
CA SER A 549 -14.14 -11.91 20.32
C SER A 549 -15.53 -11.29 20.16
N ASP A 550 -16.23 -11.59 19.08
CA ASP A 550 -17.57 -11.05 18.78
C ASP A 550 -18.65 -11.71 19.65
N VAL A 551 -18.54 -13.03 19.88
CA VAL A 551 -19.49 -13.80 20.71
C VAL A 551 -19.24 -13.61 22.21
N ALA A 552 -17.98 -13.51 22.65
CA ALA A 552 -17.67 -13.24 24.07
C ALA A 552 -18.03 -11.80 24.47
N GLY A 553 -17.96 -10.83 23.52
CA GLY A 553 -18.43 -9.47 23.76
C GLY A 553 -19.94 -9.36 23.97
N GLN A 554 -20.76 -10.20 23.29
CA GLN A 554 -22.21 -10.21 23.43
C GLN A 554 -22.69 -11.01 24.65
N GLY A 555 -21.94 -12.02 25.07
CA GLY A 555 -22.28 -12.83 26.25
C GLY A 555 -22.16 -12.07 27.58
N GLN A 556 -21.35 -11.01 27.63
CA GLN A 556 -21.25 -10.16 28.83
C GLN A 556 -22.45 -9.20 28.99
N ASP A 557 -23.09 -8.80 27.89
CA ASP A 557 -24.30 -7.95 27.94
C ASP A 557 -25.58 -8.74 28.28
N ALA A 558 -25.61 -10.05 28.03
CA ALA A 558 -26.80 -10.91 28.28
C ALA A 558 -26.91 -11.44 29.72
N LEU A 559 -25.86 -11.40 30.51
CA LEU A 559 -25.82 -11.93 31.87
C LEU A 559 -26.09 -10.90 32.96
N GLY A 560 -26.54 -9.68 32.64
CA GLY A 560 -27.06 -8.72 33.62
C GLY A 560 -26.19 -8.52 34.87
N LEU A 561 -24.86 -8.64 34.74
CA LEU A 561 -23.94 -8.39 35.84
C LEU A 561 -23.77 -6.87 35.96
N ALA A 562 -24.25 -6.35 37.08
CA ALA A 562 -24.17 -4.97 37.51
C ALA A 562 -22.78 -4.38 37.17
N GLN A 563 -22.79 -3.16 36.63
CA GLN A 563 -21.59 -2.36 36.44
C GLN A 563 -20.74 -2.39 37.71
N PRO A 564 -19.48 -2.79 37.66
CA PRO A 564 -18.60 -2.63 38.80
C PRO A 564 -18.42 -1.12 39.04
N ALA A 565 -18.70 -0.70 40.27
CA ALA A 565 -18.48 0.64 40.76
C ALA A 565 -17.09 1.13 40.31
N GLN A 566 -17.01 2.41 39.92
CA GLN A 566 -15.77 3.08 39.61
C GLN A 566 -14.73 2.86 40.71
N LEU A 567 -13.83 1.93 40.49
CA LEU A 567 -12.65 1.76 41.31
C LEU A 567 -11.72 2.94 41.05
N ALA A 568 -11.23 3.52 42.12
CA ALA A 568 -10.20 4.56 42.13
C ALA A 568 -9.01 4.15 41.27
N PRO A 569 -8.23 5.12 40.72
CA PRO A 569 -7.11 4.82 39.87
C PRO A 569 -6.16 3.85 40.57
N PRO A 570 -5.69 2.81 39.87
CA PRO A 570 -4.78 1.85 40.49
C PRO A 570 -3.49 2.56 40.88
N PRO A 571 -2.89 2.22 42.01
CA PRO A 571 -1.55 2.67 42.35
C PRO A 571 -0.58 2.21 41.27
N ALA A 572 0.43 3.01 41.03
CA ALA A 572 1.46 2.85 40.00
C ALA A 572 1.85 1.36 39.82
N GLN A 573 1.80 0.90 38.58
CA GLN A 573 2.14 -0.47 38.19
C GLN A 573 3.50 -0.86 38.78
N PRO A 574 3.62 -1.99 39.45
CA PRO A 574 4.94 -2.57 39.73
C PRO A 574 5.54 -2.93 38.37
N THR A 575 6.73 -2.44 38.13
CA THR A 575 7.65 -2.84 37.06
C THR A 575 7.59 -4.35 36.84
N ALA A 576 7.57 -4.71 35.55
CA ALA A 576 7.67 -6.03 34.93
C ALA A 576 7.88 -7.21 35.89
N LEU A 577 6.99 -8.18 35.82
CA LEU A 577 7.12 -9.51 36.40
C LEU A 577 8.53 -10.04 36.19
N GLY A 578 9.18 -10.31 37.31
CA GLY A 578 10.56 -10.65 37.52
C GLY A 578 11.25 -11.35 36.37
N GLU A 579 12.28 -10.72 35.86
CA GLU A 579 13.39 -11.39 35.19
C GLU A 579 13.86 -12.55 36.08
N VAL A 580 13.81 -13.78 35.57
CA VAL A 580 14.43 -14.92 36.23
C VAL A 580 15.94 -14.67 36.19
N SER A 581 16.51 -14.21 37.30
CA SER A 581 17.94 -14.04 37.46
C SER A 581 18.58 -15.42 37.64
N VAL A 582 19.34 -15.87 36.67
CA VAL A 582 20.15 -17.09 36.77
C VAL A 582 21.56 -16.67 37.13
N LEU A 583 21.96 -16.90 38.38
CA LEU A 583 23.31 -16.63 38.92
C LEU A 583 23.81 -15.16 38.72
N GLY A 584 22.88 -14.18 38.80
CA GLY A 584 23.25 -12.76 38.69
C GLY A 584 23.47 -12.25 37.26
N LEU A 585 23.20 -13.03 36.24
CA LEU A 585 23.23 -12.63 34.83
C LEU A 585 21.85 -12.25 34.34
N SER A 586 21.62 -10.98 34.03
CA SER A 586 20.46 -10.47 33.34
C SER A 586 20.63 -10.61 31.82
N GLY A 587 19.54 -10.96 31.08
CA GLY A 587 19.55 -10.97 29.62
C GLY A 587 19.65 -12.34 28.95
N LEU A 588 19.57 -13.45 29.65
CA LEU A 588 19.43 -14.78 29.04
C LEU A 588 17.97 -15.02 28.59
N LEU A 589 17.79 -15.38 27.33
CA LEU A 589 16.50 -15.84 26.81
C LEU A 589 16.07 -17.09 27.58
N THR A 590 15.05 -16.95 28.47
CA THR A 590 14.53 -18.03 29.28
C THR A 590 13.16 -18.48 28.79
N LYS A 591 12.89 -19.79 28.79
CA LYS A 591 11.61 -20.40 28.42
C LYS A 591 11.17 -21.37 29.51
N LEU A 592 9.92 -21.28 29.95
CA LEU A 592 9.36 -22.24 30.90
C LEU A 592 9.09 -23.60 30.24
N ALA A 593 9.47 -24.68 30.92
CA ALA A 593 9.33 -26.03 30.38
C ALA A 593 7.88 -26.51 30.44
N ARG A 594 7.36 -26.98 29.32
CA ARG A 594 5.96 -27.48 29.23
C ARG A 594 5.73 -28.81 29.96
N CYS A 595 6.77 -29.56 30.29
CA CYS A 595 6.65 -30.88 30.93
C CYS A 595 6.37 -30.81 32.42
N CYS A 596 6.64 -29.66 33.09
CA CYS A 596 6.45 -29.49 34.53
C CYS A 596 5.82 -28.14 34.89
N ASN A 597 5.59 -27.26 33.93
CA ASN A 597 4.93 -25.95 34.07
C ASN A 597 5.29 -25.24 35.41
N PRO A 598 6.56 -24.79 35.59
CA PRO A 598 6.95 -24.14 36.84
C PRO A 598 6.18 -22.83 37.03
N VAL A 599 5.74 -22.59 38.27
CA VAL A 599 5.03 -21.36 38.66
C VAL A 599 5.90 -20.54 39.63
N PRO A 600 5.64 -19.23 39.81
CA PRO A 600 6.37 -18.42 40.77
C PRO A 600 6.28 -19.03 42.19
N GLY A 601 7.44 -19.26 42.85
CA GLY A 601 7.54 -19.93 44.14
C GLY A 601 8.00 -21.39 44.09
N ASP A 602 8.00 -22.02 42.91
CA ASP A 602 8.55 -23.37 42.77
C ASP A 602 10.08 -23.34 42.83
N PRO A 603 10.73 -24.36 43.43
CA PRO A 603 12.17 -24.55 43.31
C PRO A 603 12.48 -24.96 41.87
N ILE A 604 13.26 -24.12 41.14
CA ILE A 604 13.54 -24.27 39.73
C ILE A 604 14.98 -24.69 39.43
N ILE A 605 15.17 -25.30 38.26
CA ILE A 605 16.48 -25.60 37.66
C ILE A 605 16.45 -25.25 36.19
N GLY A 606 17.53 -24.59 35.70
CA GLY A 606 17.67 -24.21 34.30
C GLY A 606 18.52 -25.20 33.52
N TYR A 607 18.05 -25.63 32.35
CA TYR A 607 18.82 -26.40 31.38
C TYR A 607 19.20 -25.52 30.19
N VAL A 608 20.49 -25.30 29.98
CA VAL A 608 21.01 -24.42 28.92
C VAL A 608 21.28 -25.24 27.65
N THR A 609 20.62 -24.85 26.56
CA THR A 609 20.83 -25.47 25.23
C THR A 609 21.59 -24.49 24.33
N ARG A 610 22.71 -24.92 23.76
CA ARG A 610 23.51 -24.10 22.84
C ARG A 610 22.61 -23.59 21.68
N GLY A 611 22.53 -22.27 21.54
CA GLY A 611 21.77 -21.58 20.46
C GLY A 611 20.28 -21.37 20.72
N ARG A 612 19.68 -21.85 21.84
CA ARG A 612 18.23 -21.71 22.13
C ARG A 612 17.89 -21.11 23.50
N GLY A 613 18.89 -20.66 24.26
CA GLY A 613 18.68 -20.10 25.61
C GLY A 613 18.51 -21.16 26.71
N ALA A 614 18.02 -20.74 27.88
CA ALA A 614 17.79 -21.59 29.05
C ALA A 614 16.32 -22.01 29.16
N THR A 615 16.06 -23.30 29.32
CA THR A 615 14.71 -23.82 29.64
C THR A 615 14.60 -24.06 31.13
N ILE A 616 13.62 -23.44 31.79
CA ILE A 616 13.41 -23.48 33.23
C ILE A 616 12.44 -24.61 33.58
N HIS A 617 12.91 -25.54 34.38
CA HIS A 617 12.11 -26.67 34.89
C HIS A 617 11.94 -26.56 36.42
N ARG A 618 10.96 -27.26 36.97
CA ARG A 618 10.91 -27.52 38.41
C ARG A 618 12.06 -28.47 38.78
N LYS A 619 12.62 -28.31 39.98
CA LYS A 619 13.75 -29.11 40.47
C LYS A 619 13.43 -30.61 40.59
N ASP A 620 12.16 -30.94 40.80
CA ASP A 620 11.60 -32.29 40.91
C ASP A 620 11.09 -32.85 39.58
N CYS A 621 11.32 -32.18 38.47
CA CYS A 621 10.87 -32.61 37.13
C CYS A 621 11.50 -33.96 36.72
N PRO A 622 10.71 -34.99 36.39
CA PRO A 622 11.21 -36.31 36.00
C PRO A 622 12.18 -36.28 34.82
N ASN A 623 11.99 -35.35 33.90
CA ASN A 623 12.88 -35.18 32.75
C ASN A 623 14.24 -34.60 33.16
N MET A 624 14.30 -33.77 34.18
CA MET A 624 15.57 -33.22 34.71
C MET A 624 16.27 -34.21 35.63
N LEU A 625 15.54 -34.98 36.40
CA LEU A 625 16.12 -36.04 37.26
C LEU A 625 16.82 -37.11 36.43
N ARG A 626 16.26 -37.48 35.26
CA ARG A 626 16.89 -38.44 34.33
C ARG A 626 18.15 -37.90 33.63
N LEU A 627 18.34 -36.57 33.56
CA LEU A 627 19.52 -35.96 32.97
C LEU A 627 20.68 -35.88 33.95
N LYS A 628 20.40 -35.80 35.29
CA LYS A 628 21.43 -35.80 36.34
C LYS A 628 22.25 -37.07 36.42
N ASP A 629 21.70 -38.17 35.92
CA ASP A 629 22.38 -39.49 35.94
C ASP A 629 23.26 -39.71 34.72
N LYS A 630 23.54 -38.70 33.90
CA LYS A 630 24.32 -38.79 32.64
C LYS A 630 25.48 -37.78 32.53
N GLU A 631 25.90 -37.16 33.62
CA GLU A 631 27.21 -36.47 33.67
C GLU A 631 28.29 -37.34 34.29
#